data_3837759a421686645d8a08c9e42ee200
#
_entry.id   3837759a421686645d8a08c9e42ee200
#
_cell.length_a   1.000
_cell.length_b   1.000
_cell.length_c   1.000
_cell.angle_alpha   90.00
_cell.angle_beta   90.00
_cell.angle_gamma   90.00
#
_symmetry.space_group_name_H-M   'P 1'
#
loop_
_entity.id
_entity.type
_entity.pdbx_description
1 polymer ?
#
loop_
_entity_poly.entity_id
_entity_poly.type
_entity_poly.pdbx_seq_one_letter_code
_entity_poly.pdbx_strand_id
1 'polypeptide(L)'
;MEQIKKILAPTDLSELSKIGVRYALQLAKDSGAEVTVYHVVDYDTLTRYGQRSTAASHFQPPDEQFLDRYQKALSEFLIDCVIPSVNIREKVDLGTAETSIVQLAQSEGYDLIVMSTHGKSGLRMSLGSVTQSIVQTAPCPVLSIGAQKAQK
;
A
#
# COMPACT_ATOMS: atom_id res chain seq x y z
N MET A 1 -9.16 16.66 -18.82
CA MET A 1 -8.54 15.75 -17.84
C MET A 1 -7.94 14.57 -18.58
N GLU A 2 -6.67 14.31 -18.34
CA GLU A 2 -6.03 13.16 -18.96
C GLU A 2 -6.61 11.85 -18.42
N GLN A 3 -6.61 10.84 -19.27
CA GLN A 3 -7.12 9.53 -18.88
C GLN A 3 -6.23 8.91 -17.82
N ILE A 4 -6.84 8.34 -16.79
CA ILE A 4 -6.11 7.60 -15.74
C ILE A 4 -5.69 6.24 -16.31
N LYS A 5 -4.38 6.01 -16.37
CA LYS A 5 -3.80 4.78 -16.90
C LYS A 5 -3.06 3.95 -15.86
N LYS A 6 -2.54 4.60 -14.82
CA LYS A 6 -1.74 3.95 -13.78
C LYS A 6 -2.20 4.41 -12.40
N ILE A 7 -2.67 3.46 -11.60
CA ILE A 7 -3.13 3.70 -10.24
C ILE A 7 -2.18 3.03 -9.24
N LEU A 8 -1.75 3.78 -8.23
CA LEU A 8 -0.98 3.25 -7.12
C LEU A 8 -1.91 3.06 -5.91
N ALA A 9 -1.95 1.86 -5.38
CA ALA A 9 -2.79 1.50 -4.23
C ALA A 9 -1.92 1.02 -3.07
N PRO A 10 -1.49 1.93 -2.18
CA PRO A 10 -0.73 1.54 -1.00
C PRO A 10 -1.57 0.74 -0.01
N THR A 11 -0.94 -0.22 0.65
CA THR A 11 -1.58 -1.01 1.70
C THR A 11 -0.60 -1.33 2.82
N ASP A 12 -1.08 -1.36 4.05
CA ASP A 12 -0.33 -1.85 5.21
C ASP A 12 -0.74 -3.30 5.57
N LEU A 13 -1.41 -3.98 4.65
CA LEU A 13 -1.94 -5.34 4.77
C LEU A 13 -3.05 -5.51 5.82
N SER A 14 -3.58 -4.40 6.36
CA SER A 14 -4.72 -4.43 7.28
C SER A 14 -6.04 -4.59 6.52
N GLU A 15 -7.07 -5.08 7.19
CA GLU A 15 -8.41 -5.16 6.60
C GLU A 15 -8.95 -3.77 6.22
N LEU A 16 -8.63 -2.74 7.00
CA LEU A 16 -9.04 -1.37 6.68
C LEU A 16 -8.40 -0.88 5.39
N SER A 17 -7.13 -1.19 5.16
CA SER A 17 -6.45 -0.78 3.92
C SER A 17 -7.00 -1.49 2.69
N LYS A 18 -7.62 -2.65 2.86
CA LYS A 18 -8.24 -3.41 1.76
C LYS A 18 -9.37 -2.61 1.09
N ILE A 19 -10.03 -1.73 1.83
CA ILE A 19 -11.09 -0.86 1.30
C ILE A 19 -10.57 0.00 0.16
N GLY A 20 -9.44 0.67 0.36
CA GLY A 20 -8.81 1.48 -0.67
C GLY A 20 -8.35 0.65 -1.87
N VAL A 21 -7.76 -0.52 -1.60
CA VAL A 21 -7.32 -1.43 -2.66
C VAL A 21 -8.50 -1.86 -3.53
N ARG A 22 -9.61 -2.27 -2.93
CA ARG A 22 -10.80 -2.68 -3.67
C ARG A 22 -11.36 -1.54 -4.52
N TYR A 23 -11.34 -0.33 -3.97
CA TYR A 23 -11.80 0.84 -4.69
C TYR A 23 -10.91 1.14 -5.91
N ALA A 24 -9.59 1.03 -5.73
CA ALA A 24 -8.62 1.20 -6.82
C ALA A 24 -8.88 0.20 -7.94
N LEU A 25 -9.11 -1.07 -7.58
CA LEU A 25 -9.36 -2.12 -8.56
C LEU A 25 -10.68 -1.90 -9.31
N GLN A 26 -11.72 -1.40 -8.64
CA GLN A 26 -12.97 -1.06 -9.29
C GLN A 26 -12.82 0.10 -10.26
N LEU A 27 -12.08 1.15 -9.87
CA LEU A 27 -11.78 2.26 -10.77
C LEU A 27 -10.99 1.79 -11.99
N ALA A 28 -10.03 0.90 -11.79
CA ALA A 28 -9.24 0.34 -12.88
C ALA A 28 -10.09 -0.48 -13.84
N LYS A 29 -11.04 -1.25 -13.31
CA LYS A 29 -12.00 -2.00 -14.14
C LYS A 29 -12.78 -1.06 -15.04
N ASP A 30 -13.23 0.06 -14.51
CA ASP A 30 -14.07 1.00 -15.26
C ASP A 30 -13.26 1.86 -16.25
N SER A 31 -12.01 2.16 -15.94
CA SER A 31 -11.16 3.07 -16.75
C SER A 31 -10.18 2.35 -17.67
N GLY A 32 -9.95 1.05 -17.47
CA GLY A 32 -8.91 0.31 -18.17
C GLY A 32 -7.50 0.54 -17.64
N ALA A 33 -7.36 1.16 -16.47
CA ALA A 33 -6.06 1.42 -15.86
C ALA A 33 -5.42 0.15 -15.30
N GLU A 34 -4.10 0.14 -15.18
CA GLU A 34 -3.39 -0.86 -14.37
C GLU A 34 -3.27 -0.39 -12.93
N VAL A 35 -3.20 -1.32 -11.99
CA VAL A 35 -3.06 -1.02 -10.57
C VAL A 35 -1.80 -1.68 -10.04
N THR A 36 -0.97 -0.91 -9.34
CA THR A 36 0.10 -1.46 -8.51
C THR A 36 -0.36 -1.41 -7.07
N VAL A 37 -0.47 -2.56 -6.43
CA VAL A 37 -0.73 -2.67 -5.00
C VAL A 37 0.63 -2.72 -4.30
N TYR A 38 0.86 -1.77 -3.41
CA TYR A 38 2.20 -1.48 -2.90
C TYR A 38 2.24 -1.54 -1.38
N HIS A 39 3.12 -2.40 -0.86
CA HIS A 39 3.37 -2.51 0.58
C HIS A 39 4.82 -2.12 0.88
N VAL A 40 5.00 -1.21 1.82
CA VAL A 40 6.32 -0.79 2.30
C VAL A 40 6.52 -1.38 3.69
N VAL A 41 7.56 -2.21 3.84
CA VAL A 41 7.97 -2.75 5.14
C VAL A 41 8.86 -1.72 5.80
N ASP A 42 8.44 -1.21 6.95
CA ASP A 42 9.16 -0.15 7.63
C ASP A 42 10.36 -0.65 8.44
N TYR A 43 11.25 0.27 8.80
CA TYR A 43 12.44 -0.05 9.57
C TYR A 43 12.13 -0.53 10.99
N ASP A 44 11.01 -0.07 11.56
CA ASP A 44 10.59 -0.53 12.90
C ASP A 44 10.22 -2.01 12.88
N THR A 45 9.52 -2.45 11.84
CA THR A 45 9.21 -3.87 11.63
C THR A 45 10.49 -4.68 11.50
N LEU A 46 11.44 -4.18 10.74
CA LEU A 46 12.75 -4.82 10.56
C LEU A 46 13.48 -4.96 11.90
N THR A 47 13.48 -3.89 12.70
CA THR A 47 14.13 -3.88 14.01
C THR A 47 13.47 -4.89 14.96
N ARG A 48 12.15 -4.97 14.97
CA ARG A 48 11.41 -5.96 15.76
C ARG A 48 11.71 -7.38 15.32
N TYR A 49 11.85 -7.61 14.02
CA TYR A 49 12.25 -8.91 13.48
C TYR A 49 13.63 -9.31 13.97
N GLY A 50 14.59 -8.39 13.92
CA GLY A 50 15.94 -8.61 14.45
C GLY A 50 15.97 -8.88 15.94
N GLN A 51 15.09 -8.25 16.73
CA GLN A 51 14.97 -8.46 18.17
C GLN A 51 14.33 -9.80 18.51
N ARG A 52 13.44 -10.30 17.67
CA ARG A 52 12.77 -11.58 17.89
C ARG A 52 13.63 -12.80 17.54
N SER A 53 14.61 -12.62 16.70
CA SER A 53 15.61 -13.67 16.43
C SER A 53 16.64 -13.67 17.55
N THR A 54 16.19 -13.97 18.75
CA THR A 54 16.88 -13.72 20.02
C THR A 54 18.11 -14.56 20.30
N ALA A 55 18.39 -15.52 19.48
CA ALA A 55 19.60 -16.30 19.66
C ALA A 55 20.85 -15.49 19.40
N ALA A 56 20.70 -14.23 19.01
CA ALA A 56 21.87 -13.50 18.63
C ALA A 56 21.79 -12.06 19.06
N SER A 57 22.69 -11.73 19.83
CA SER A 57 23.35 -10.46 19.84
C SER A 57 23.77 -9.97 18.43
N HIS A 58 23.29 -10.60 17.35
CA HIS A 58 23.66 -10.26 15.98
C HIS A 58 22.43 -9.91 15.17
N PHE A 59 22.32 -8.60 14.86
CA PHE A 59 21.41 -8.11 13.85
C PHE A 59 21.82 -8.72 12.51
N GLN A 60 20.95 -9.57 11.96
CA GLN A 60 21.12 -10.03 10.59
C GLN A 60 20.35 -9.08 9.68
N PRO A 61 21.00 -8.49 8.67
CA PRO A 61 20.27 -7.69 7.70
C PRO A 61 19.21 -8.55 7.01
N PRO A 62 18.11 -7.93 6.53
CA PRO A 62 17.07 -8.68 5.84
C PRO A 62 17.66 -9.33 4.60
N ASP A 63 17.50 -10.64 4.53
CA ASP A 63 17.85 -11.40 3.34
C ASP A 63 16.66 -11.42 2.36
N GLU A 64 16.84 -12.06 1.21
CA GLU A 64 15.79 -12.19 0.22
C GLU A 64 14.54 -12.86 0.79
N GLN A 65 14.71 -13.79 1.75
CA GLN A 65 13.60 -14.49 2.39
C GLN A 65 12.73 -13.56 3.23
N PHE A 66 13.30 -12.50 3.78
CA PHE A 66 12.55 -11.52 4.58
C PHE A 66 11.50 -10.80 3.71
N LEU A 67 11.90 -10.26 2.57
CA LEU A 67 10.97 -9.59 1.67
C LEU A 67 10.01 -10.58 1.00
N ASP A 68 10.45 -11.79 0.72
CA ASP A 68 9.60 -12.85 0.15
C ASP A 68 8.40 -13.15 1.03
N ARG A 69 8.55 -13.09 2.34
CA ARG A 69 7.42 -13.28 3.28
C ARG A 69 6.34 -12.22 3.07
N TYR A 70 6.74 -10.97 2.90
CA TYR A 70 5.80 -9.87 2.69
C TYR A 70 5.21 -9.90 1.28
N GLN A 71 6.00 -10.32 0.30
CA GLN A 71 5.49 -10.56 -1.05
C GLN A 71 4.40 -11.62 -1.04
N LYS A 72 4.63 -12.71 -0.32
CA LYS A 72 3.66 -13.79 -0.17
C LYS A 72 2.43 -13.31 0.60
N ALA A 73 2.63 -12.54 1.68
CA ALA A 73 1.55 -11.97 2.47
C ALA A 73 0.68 -11.02 1.63
N LEU A 74 1.30 -10.23 0.76
CA LEU A 74 0.57 -9.35 -0.15
C LEU A 74 -0.26 -10.16 -1.16
N SER A 75 0.31 -11.21 -1.72
CA SER A 75 -0.44 -12.09 -2.64
C SER A 75 -1.64 -12.74 -1.96
N GLU A 76 -1.47 -13.21 -0.72
CA GLU A 76 -2.57 -13.78 0.07
C GLU A 76 -3.63 -12.73 0.41
N PHE A 77 -3.19 -11.53 0.77
CA PHE A 77 -4.08 -10.39 1.04
C PHE A 77 -4.98 -10.07 -0.16
N LEU A 78 -4.48 -10.24 -1.38
CA LEU A 78 -5.18 -9.89 -2.61
C LEU A 78 -6.10 -11.00 -3.15
N ILE A 79 -6.06 -12.21 -2.61
CA ILE A 79 -6.80 -13.36 -3.15
C ILE A 79 -8.29 -13.04 -3.33
N ASP A 80 -8.91 -12.39 -2.35
CA ASP A 80 -10.34 -12.06 -2.38
C ASP A 80 -10.63 -10.69 -3.00
N CYS A 81 -9.61 -10.00 -3.50
CA CYS A 81 -9.77 -8.67 -4.11
C CYS A 81 -9.67 -8.69 -5.64
N VAL A 82 -9.08 -9.73 -6.22
CA VAL A 82 -8.71 -9.79 -7.64
C VAL A 82 -9.94 -9.64 -8.53
N ILE A 83 -9.83 -8.76 -9.52
CA ILE A 83 -10.81 -8.63 -10.62
C ILE A 83 -10.10 -9.12 -11.89
N PRO A 84 -10.58 -10.21 -12.54
CA PRO A 84 -9.84 -10.84 -13.64
C PRO A 84 -9.51 -9.94 -14.82
N SER A 85 -10.34 -8.92 -15.06
CA SER A 85 -10.12 -7.99 -16.18
C SER A 85 -9.13 -6.86 -15.89
N VAL A 86 -8.63 -6.76 -14.65
CA VAL A 86 -7.73 -5.71 -14.22
C VAL A 86 -6.30 -6.23 -14.18
N ASN A 87 -5.37 -5.48 -14.77
CA ASN A 87 -3.95 -5.77 -14.67
C ASN A 87 -3.43 -5.29 -13.31
N ILE A 88 -3.05 -6.22 -12.44
CA ILE A 88 -2.57 -5.97 -11.09
C ILE A 88 -1.09 -6.31 -11.00
N ARG A 89 -0.29 -5.36 -10.54
CA ARG A 89 1.11 -5.55 -10.19
C ARG A 89 1.22 -5.49 -8.66
N GLU A 90 1.96 -6.42 -8.08
CA GLU A 90 2.24 -6.47 -6.65
C GLU A 90 3.67 -6.00 -6.41
N LYS A 91 3.88 -5.11 -5.44
CA LYS A 91 5.22 -4.60 -5.14
C LYS A 91 5.39 -4.46 -3.64
N VAL A 92 6.54 -4.93 -3.15
CA VAL A 92 6.96 -4.80 -1.75
C VAL A 92 8.36 -4.21 -1.72
N ASP A 93 8.55 -3.17 -0.92
CA ASP A 93 9.85 -2.56 -0.70
C ASP A 93 10.09 -2.40 0.81
N LEU A 94 11.35 -2.24 1.18
CA LEU A 94 11.77 -1.84 2.52
C LEU A 94 12.01 -0.34 2.52
N GLY A 95 11.48 0.37 3.51
CA GLY A 95 11.69 1.81 3.61
C GLY A 95 10.74 2.48 4.57
N THR A 96 10.50 3.76 4.33
CA THR A 96 9.50 4.56 5.03
C THR A 96 8.31 4.76 4.11
N ALA A 97 7.12 4.37 4.56
CA ALA A 97 5.93 4.36 3.70
C ALA A 97 5.67 5.72 3.06
N GLU A 98 5.66 6.80 3.84
CA GLU A 98 5.38 8.14 3.35
C GLU A 98 6.30 8.54 2.20
N THR A 99 7.59 8.32 2.36
CA THR A 99 8.60 8.67 1.37
C THR A 99 8.57 7.73 0.17
N SER A 100 8.49 6.43 0.43
CA SER A 100 8.56 5.40 -0.63
C SER A 100 7.38 5.48 -1.58
N ILE A 101 6.19 5.72 -1.07
CA ILE A 101 4.97 5.86 -1.88
C ILE A 101 5.08 7.06 -2.82
N VAL A 102 5.48 8.22 -2.30
CA VAL A 102 5.63 9.44 -3.09
C VAL A 102 6.73 9.27 -4.16
N GLN A 103 7.85 8.69 -3.79
CA GLN A 103 8.96 8.45 -4.72
C GLN A 103 8.55 7.50 -5.84
N LEU A 104 7.83 6.43 -5.53
CA LEU A 104 7.36 5.49 -6.54
C LEU A 104 6.36 6.17 -7.48
N ALA A 105 5.41 6.92 -6.92
CA ALA A 105 4.42 7.64 -7.71
C ALA A 105 5.08 8.60 -8.71
N GLN A 106 6.14 9.28 -8.27
CA GLN A 106 6.86 10.23 -9.12
C GLN A 106 7.74 9.53 -10.15
N SER A 107 8.53 8.54 -9.73
CA SER A 107 9.53 7.90 -10.60
C SER A 107 8.90 7.07 -11.71
N GLU A 108 7.76 6.44 -11.46
CA GLU A 108 7.07 5.61 -12.45
C GLU A 108 5.84 6.29 -13.06
N GLY A 109 5.58 7.54 -12.71
CA GLY A 109 4.53 8.35 -13.35
C GLY A 109 3.11 7.83 -13.13
N TYR A 110 2.73 7.64 -11.87
CA TYR A 110 1.35 7.25 -11.55
C TYR A 110 0.41 8.44 -11.69
N ASP A 111 -0.79 8.16 -12.18
CA ASP A 111 -1.80 9.18 -12.45
C ASP A 111 -2.70 9.44 -11.24
N LEU A 112 -2.80 8.48 -10.35
CA LEU A 112 -3.68 8.53 -9.18
C LEU A 112 -3.15 7.62 -8.08
N ILE A 113 -3.22 8.09 -6.84
CA ILE A 113 -3.02 7.26 -5.66
C ILE A 113 -4.40 7.04 -5.02
N VAL A 114 -4.76 5.79 -4.74
CA VAL A 114 -6.02 5.44 -4.05
C VAL A 114 -5.67 4.68 -2.80
N MET A 115 -6.09 5.17 -1.64
CA MET A 115 -5.77 4.54 -0.37
C MET A 115 -6.88 4.77 0.64
N SER A 116 -6.91 3.92 1.67
CA SER A 116 -7.83 4.11 2.79
C SER A 116 -7.37 5.27 3.67
N THR A 117 -8.31 5.95 4.30
CA THR A 117 -8.01 7.05 5.23
C THR A 117 -7.24 6.56 6.46
N HIS A 118 -7.45 5.30 6.87
CA HIS A 118 -6.85 4.70 8.05
C HIS A 118 -6.32 3.31 7.75
N GLY A 119 -5.21 2.95 8.39
CA GLY A 119 -4.68 1.60 8.40
C GLY A 119 -4.88 0.95 9.75
N LYS A 120 -3.83 0.33 10.26
CA LYS A 120 -3.86 -0.48 11.50
C LYS A 120 -4.32 0.27 12.75
N SER A 121 -4.10 1.59 12.81
CA SER A 121 -4.47 2.39 14.00
C SER A 121 -5.97 2.58 14.15
N GLY A 122 -6.73 2.57 13.05
CA GLY A 122 -8.18 2.64 13.07
C GLY A 122 -8.80 3.88 13.70
N LEU A 123 -8.03 4.95 13.93
CA LEU A 123 -8.54 6.18 14.52
C LEU A 123 -9.48 6.90 13.56
N ARG A 124 -10.75 7.01 13.95
CA ARG A 124 -11.83 7.47 13.07
C ARG A 124 -11.95 8.99 12.90
N MET A 125 -11.32 9.77 13.77
CA MET A 125 -11.54 11.22 13.84
C MET A 125 -10.52 12.06 13.10
N SER A 126 -9.46 11.43 12.58
CA SER A 126 -8.43 12.12 11.80
C SER A 126 -7.89 11.20 10.71
N LEU A 127 -7.28 11.77 9.69
CA LEU A 127 -6.54 10.99 8.70
C LEU A 127 -5.39 10.25 9.38
N GLY A 128 -5.11 9.02 8.96
CA GLY A 128 -3.91 8.32 9.38
C GLY A 128 -2.67 9.12 8.99
N SER A 129 -1.58 8.96 9.75
CA SER A 129 -0.35 9.74 9.54
C SER A 129 0.22 9.57 8.13
N VAL A 130 0.21 8.34 7.60
CA VAL A 130 0.69 8.06 6.24
C VAL A 130 -0.22 8.76 5.22
N THR A 131 -1.53 8.60 5.34
CA THR A 131 -2.48 9.23 4.40
C THR A 131 -2.35 10.73 4.39
N GLN A 132 -2.24 11.35 5.57
CA GLN A 132 -2.08 12.80 5.68
C GLN A 132 -0.81 13.27 4.97
N SER A 133 0.30 12.59 5.18
CA SER A 133 1.57 12.92 4.54
C SER A 133 1.49 12.78 3.02
N ILE A 134 0.88 11.70 2.54
CA ILE A 134 0.73 11.46 1.10
C ILE A 134 -0.14 12.54 0.44
N VAL A 135 -1.26 12.90 1.07
CA VAL A 135 -2.14 13.96 0.53
C VAL A 135 -1.38 15.28 0.37
N GLN A 136 -0.47 15.59 1.30
CA GLN A 136 0.28 16.84 1.28
C GLN A 136 1.43 16.84 0.26
N THR A 137 2.01 15.68 -0.06
CA THR A 137 3.28 15.60 -0.78
C THR A 137 3.21 14.85 -2.11
N ALA A 138 2.10 14.22 -2.43
CA ALA A 138 1.97 13.40 -3.64
C ALA A 138 2.14 14.22 -4.92
N PRO A 139 2.79 13.64 -5.95
CA PRO A 139 2.95 14.31 -7.25
C PRO A 139 1.71 14.22 -8.15
N CYS A 140 0.68 13.51 -7.71
CA CYS A 140 -0.57 13.29 -8.45
C CYS A 140 -1.76 13.36 -7.50
N PRO A 141 -2.99 13.39 -8.03
CA PRO A 141 -4.19 13.34 -7.18
C PRO A 141 -4.20 12.12 -6.26
N VAL A 142 -4.76 12.31 -5.07
CA VAL A 142 -4.91 11.25 -4.06
C VAL A 142 -6.39 11.13 -3.73
N LEU A 143 -6.91 9.92 -3.88
CA LEU A 143 -8.27 9.58 -3.46
C LEU A 143 -8.18 8.78 -2.17
N SER A 144 -8.68 9.35 -1.09
CA SER A 144 -8.69 8.68 0.22
C SER A 144 -10.11 8.20 0.53
N ILE A 145 -10.23 6.90 0.85
CA ILE A 145 -11.52 6.26 1.07
C ILE A 145 -11.72 6.04 2.56
N GLY A 146 -12.79 6.61 3.09
CA GLY A 146 -13.16 6.42 4.50
C GLY A 146 -13.86 5.09 4.74
N ALA A 147 -13.59 4.49 5.90
CA ALA A 147 -14.14 3.18 6.26
C ALA A 147 -15.67 3.14 6.30
N GLN A 148 -16.31 4.28 6.61
CA GLN A 148 -17.76 4.35 6.73
C GLN A 148 -18.51 4.13 5.41
N LYS A 149 -17.87 4.43 4.27
CA LYS A 149 -18.51 4.21 2.95
C LYS A 149 -18.47 2.76 2.49
N ALA A 150 -17.64 1.94 3.10
CA ALA A 150 -17.49 0.53 2.71
C ALA A 150 -18.50 -0.40 3.40
N GLN A 151 -19.22 0.10 4.40
CA GLN A 151 -20.22 -0.69 5.13
C GLN A 151 -21.63 -0.62 4.51
N LYS A 152 -21.76 0.03 3.39
CA LYS A 152 -23.04 0.09 2.67
C LYS A 152 -23.06 -0.96 1.55
#